data_766479a05ff0fd68864f8e25b9f89435
#
_entry.id   766479a05ff0fd68864f8e25b9f89435
#
_cell.length_a   1.000
_cell.length_b   1.000
_cell.length_c   1.000
_cell.angle_alpha   90.00
_cell.angle_beta   90.00
_cell.angle_gamma   90.00
#
_symmetry.space_group_name_H-M   'P 1'
#
loop_
_entity.id
_entity.type
_entity.pdbx_description
1 polymer ?
#
loop_
_entity_poly.entity_id
_entity_poly.type
_entity_poly.pdbx_seq_one_letter_code
_entity_poly.pdbx_strand_id
1 'polypeptide(L)'
;MDLKPGATHEITWTVTPDKTADAMGNRGVNVFATPWLIGMLEDVCGAMITPHLAPAATTVGTMVEMRHLAATPVGMTARAKATLLETDGRRFLFSVEAWDAKDKIAEGRHERFVIPDLARFLERAMKKGQA
;
A
#
# COMPACT_ATOMS: atom_id res chain seq x y z
N MET A 1 19.34 -9.67 1.73
CA MET A 1 18.23 -8.94 2.36
C MET A 1 17.71 -9.78 3.53
N ASP A 2 17.64 -9.17 4.70
CA ASP A 2 17.28 -9.90 5.94
C ASP A 2 15.78 -10.04 6.19
N LEU A 3 14.98 -9.58 5.24
CA LEU A 3 13.52 -9.60 5.35
C LEU A 3 13.01 -11.02 5.09
N LYS A 4 12.32 -11.60 6.07
CA LYS A 4 11.87 -13.00 6.03
C LYS A 4 10.36 -13.12 6.23
N PRO A 5 9.74 -14.19 5.70
CA PRO A 5 8.34 -14.49 6.01
C PRO A 5 8.04 -14.40 7.50
N GLY A 6 6.90 -13.80 7.84
CA GLY A 6 6.51 -13.53 9.23
C GLY A 6 6.87 -12.13 9.71
N ALA A 7 7.73 -11.40 9.00
CA ALA A 7 8.02 -10.00 9.33
C ALA A 7 6.76 -9.15 9.21
N THR A 8 6.60 -8.18 10.11
CA THR A 8 5.43 -7.29 10.13
C THR A 8 5.85 -5.83 10.17
N HIS A 9 4.97 -4.96 9.71
CA HIS A 9 5.13 -3.52 9.79
C HIS A 9 3.77 -2.87 9.94
N GLU A 10 3.71 -1.75 10.63
CA GLU A 10 2.47 -1.00 10.83
C GLU A 10 2.68 0.47 10.55
N ILE A 11 1.64 1.13 10.03
CA ILE A 11 1.56 2.58 9.88
C ILE A 11 0.19 3.05 10.33
N THR A 12 0.09 4.34 10.65
CA THR A 12 -1.18 4.98 11.00
C THR A 12 -1.37 6.23 10.15
N TRP A 13 -2.62 6.46 9.73
CA TRP A 13 -3.05 7.68 9.05
C TRP A 13 -4.28 8.23 9.75
N THR A 14 -4.35 9.55 9.88
CA THR A 14 -5.62 10.21 10.20
C THR A 14 -6.40 10.40 8.91
N VAL A 15 -7.68 10.07 8.92
CA VAL A 15 -8.56 10.29 7.78
C VAL A 15 -8.85 11.79 7.68
N THR A 16 -8.22 12.43 6.71
CA THR A 16 -8.39 13.87 6.44
C THR A 16 -9.44 14.07 5.34
N PRO A 17 -10.04 15.27 5.20
CA PRO A 17 -11.09 15.51 4.21
C PRO A 17 -10.69 15.17 2.78
N ASP A 18 -9.42 15.34 2.42
CA ASP A 18 -8.90 15.01 1.07
C ASP A 18 -8.84 13.51 0.78
N LYS A 19 -8.93 12.67 1.83
CA LYS A 19 -8.87 11.21 1.71
C LYS A 19 -10.25 10.55 1.69
N THR A 20 -11.29 11.32 1.51
CA THR A 20 -12.67 10.81 1.50
C THR A 20 -13.14 10.42 0.10
N ALA A 21 -14.14 9.54 0.06
CA ALA A 21 -14.81 9.18 -1.19
C ALA A 21 -15.46 10.40 -1.84
N ASP A 22 -16.00 11.34 -1.05
CA ASP A 22 -16.54 12.61 -1.54
C ASP A 22 -15.48 13.40 -2.32
N ALA A 23 -14.27 13.52 -1.77
CA ALA A 23 -13.17 14.24 -2.43
C ALA A 23 -12.75 13.57 -3.74
N MET A 24 -13.05 12.29 -3.92
CA MET A 24 -12.75 11.53 -5.13
C MET A 24 -13.92 11.49 -6.12
N GLY A 25 -14.99 12.24 -5.88
CA GLY A 25 -16.14 12.33 -6.77
C GLY A 25 -17.35 11.50 -6.37
N ASN A 26 -17.29 10.74 -5.28
CA ASN A 26 -18.46 10.02 -4.75
C ASN A 26 -19.21 10.93 -3.78
N ARG A 27 -20.01 11.78 -4.36
CA ARG A 27 -20.65 12.94 -3.74
C ARG A 27 -21.36 12.61 -2.43
N GLY A 28 -20.97 13.33 -1.36
CA GLY A 28 -21.59 13.23 -0.04
C GLY A 28 -21.06 12.10 0.83
N VAL A 29 -20.21 11.23 0.30
CA VAL A 29 -19.66 10.10 1.05
C VAL A 29 -18.38 10.52 1.76
N ASN A 30 -18.53 11.08 2.96
CA ASN A 30 -17.44 11.68 3.74
C ASN A 30 -16.74 10.67 4.65
N VAL A 31 -16.31 9.56 4.07
CA VAL A 31 -15.57 8.50 4.77
C VAL A 31 -14.31 8.13 3.99
N PHE A 32 -13.39 7.46 4.66
CA PHE A 32 -12.11 7.04 4.07
C PHE A 32 -12.36 6.33 2.73
N ALA A 33 -11.81 6.89 1.65
CA ALA A 33 -12.03 6.37 0.30
C ALA A 33 -11.30 5.05 0.09
N THR A 34 -11.93 4.11 -0.62
CA THR A 34 -11.31 2.82 -0.96
C THR A 34 -9.98 2.99 -1.69
N PRO A 35 -9.81 3.87 -2.70
CA PRO A 35 -8.50 4.07 -3.33
C PRO A 35 -7.43 4.56 -2.37
N TRP A 36 -7.76 5.43 -1.41
CA TRP A 36 -6.81 5.88 -0.40
C TRP A 36 -6.43 4.76 0.58
N LEU A 37 -7.40 3.93 0.95
CA LEU A 37 -7.14 2.76 1.80
C LEU A 37 -6.21 1.77 1.09
N ILE A 38 -6.44 1.52 -0.19
CA ILE A 38 -5.51 0.71 -1.02
C ILE A 38 -4.11 1.34 -1.01
N GLY A 39 -4.02 2.66 -1.19
CA GLY A 39 -2.75 3.38 -1.14
C GLY A 39 -2.04 3.22 0.21
N MET A 40 -2.79 3.22 1.31
CA MET A 40 -2.26 2.99 2.64
C MET A 40 -1.67 1.58 2.79
N LEU A 41 -2.37 0.57 2.25
CA LEU A 41 -1.91 -0.81 2.28
C LEU A 41 -0.66 -1.01 1.42
N GLU A 42 -0.58 -0.35 0.26
CA GLU A 42 0.63 -0.33 -0.55
C GLU A 42 1.79 0.33 0.20
N ASP A 43 1.52 1.45 0.88
CA ASP A 43 2.53 2.20 1.61
C ASP A 43 3.16 1.37 2.74
N VAL A 44 2.34 0.69 3.54
CA VAL A 44 2.86 -0.13 4.65
C VAL A 44 3.75 -1.27 4.15
N CYS A 45 3.41 -1.85 2.99
CA CYS A 45 4.23 -2.91 2.38
C CYS A 45 5.54 -2.37 1.80
N GLY A 46 5.46 -1.27 1.05
CA GLY A 46 6.64 -0.62 0.50
C GLY A 46 7.60 -0.14 1.58
N ALA A 47 7.08 0.41 2.67
CA ALA A 47 7.86 0.88 3.81
C ALA A 47 8.63 -0.26 4.49
N MET A 48 8.09 -1.48 4.48
CA MET A 48 8.78 -2.65 5.03
C MET A 48 10.02 -3.01 4.22
N ILE A 49 9.95 -2.87 2.89
CA ILE A 49 11.04 -3.28 1.99
C ILE A 49 12.11 -2.20 1.84
N THR A 50 11.71 -0.94 1.76
CA THR A 50 12.57 0.21 1.44
C THR A 50 13.88 0.26 2.22
N PRO A 51 13.90 0.04 3.56
CA PRO A 51 15.16 0.10 4.32
C PRO A 51 16.22 -0.93 3.90
N HIS A 52 15.81 -1.96 3.18
CA HIS A 52 16.68 -3.06 2.76
C HIS A 52 17.18 -2.91 1.32
N LEU A 53 16.76 -1.86 0.62
CA LEU A 53 17.08 -1.68 -0.80
C LEU A 53 18.37 -0.90 -1.00
N ALA A 54 19.07 -1.22 -2.11
CA ALA A 54 20.17 -0.40 -2.61
C ALA A 54 19.63 0.98 -3.06
N PRO A 55 20.49 2.04 -3.06
CA PRO A 55 20.04 3.40 -3.39
C PRO A 55 19.37 3.58 -4.75
N ALA A 56 19.77 2.79 -5.76
CA ALA A 56 19.18 2.87 -7.09
C ALA A 56 17.88 2.10 -7.24
N ALA A 57 17.52 1.29 -6.24
CA ALA A 57 16.41 0.36 -6.31
C ALA A 57 15.14 0.96 -5.69
N THR A 58 14.01 0.44 -6.14
CA THR A 58 12.70 0.73 -5.57
C THR A 58 11.80 -0.51 -5.67
N THR A 59 10.57 -0.40 -5.22
CA THR A 59 9.56 -1.43 -5.46
C THR A 59 8.33 -0.84 -6.12
N VAL A 60 7.64 -1.67 -6.89
CA VAL A 60 6.35 -1.32 -7.48
C VAL A 60 5.31 -2.36 -7.09
N GLY A 61 4.07 -1.90 -6.90
CA GLY A 61 2.94 -2.80 -6.67
C GLY A 61 2.51 -3.46 -7.98
N THR A 62 2.23 -4.75 -7.93
CA THR A 62 1.84 -5.55 -9.10
C THR A 62 0.49 -6.25 -8.93
N MET A 63 -0.02 -6.35 -7.70
CA MET A 63 -1.32 -6.93 -7.43
C MET A 63 -1.84 -6.41 -6.10
N VAL A 64 -3.11 -6.07 -6.06
CA VAL A 64 -3.84 -5.76 -4.83
C VAL A 64 -5.19 -6.48 -4.88
N GLU A 65 -5.45 -7.27 -3.86
CA GLU A 65 -6.77 -7.82 -3.58
C GLU A 65 -7.17 -7.32 -2.19
N MET A 66 -8.27 -6.60 -2.10
CA MET A 66 -8.65 -5.99 -0.83
C MET A 66 -10.17 -5.92 -0.71
N ARG A 67 -10.67 -6.22 0.49
CA ARG A 67 -12.05 -5.97 0.87
C ARG A 67 -12.08 -4.79 1.84
N HIS A 68 -12.89 -3.80 1.52
CA HIS A 68 -13.15 -2.65 2.38
C HIS A 68 -14.37 -3.01 3.24
N LEU A 69 -14.14 -3.33 4.51
CA LEU A 69 -15.13 -3.99 5.36
C LEU A 69 -16.03 -3.03 6.13
N ALA A 70 -15.54 -1.84 6.43
CA ALA A 70 -16.28 -0.85 7.21
C ALA A 70 -15.80 0.56 6.88
N ALA A 71 -16.71 1.53 7.00
CA ALA A 71 -16.42 2.94 6.73
C ALA A 71 -15.75 3.60 7.94
N THR A 72 -14.80 4.47 7.69
CA THR A 72 -14.09 5.25 8.72
C THR A 72 -14.30 6.73 8.45
N PRO A 73 -14.90 7.49 9.41
CA PRO A 73 -15.17 8.92 9.20
C PRO A 73 -13.91 9.77 9.28
N VAL A 74 -14.02 10.98 8.74
CA VAL A 74 -12.99 12.02 8.88
C VAL A 74 -12.68 12.25 10.37
N GLY A 75 -11.38 12.39 10.67
CA GLY A 75 -10.89 12.64 12.02
C GLY A 75 -10.51 11.38 12.79
N MET A 76 -10.99 10.22 12.38
CA MET A 76 -10.54 8.95 12.97
C MET A 76 -9.18 8.54 12.42
N THR A 77 -8.43 7.79 13.25
CA THR A 77 -7.15 7.21 12.83
C THR A 77 -7.36 5.80 12.31
N ALA A 78 -6.79 5.51 11.14
CA ALA A 78 -6.69 4.17 10.60
C ALA A 78 -5.28 3.61 10.87
N ARG A 79 -5.19 2.32 11.17
CA ARG A 79 -3.93 1.59 11.37
C ARG A 79 -3.86 0.45 10.38
N ALA A 80 -2.80 0.39 9.60
CA ALA A 80 -2.56 -0.69 8.64
C ALA A 80 -1.39 -1.55 9.09
N LYS A 81 -1.50 -2.85 8.83
CA LYS A 81 -0.48 -3.84 9.14
C LYS A 81 -0.21 -4.70 7.92
N ALA A 82 1.06 -4.86 7.57
CA ALA A 82 1.52 -5.82 6.58
C ALA A 82 2.25 -6.96 7.27
N THR A 83 2.02 -8.17 6.79
CA THR A 83 2.77 -9.36 7.20
C THR A 83 3.34 -10.00 5.94
N LEU A 84 4.66 -10.15 5.87
CA LEU A 84 5.29 -10.81 4.73
C LEU A 84 4.96 -12.29 4.76
N LEU A 85 4.36 -12.79 3.67
CA LEU A 85 3.98 -14.21 3.53
C LEU A 85 5.06 -15.02 2.85
N GLU A 86 5.60 -14.52 1.73
CA GLU A 86 6.63 -15.21 0.96
C GLU A 86 7.45 -14.21 0.14
N THR A 87 8.69 -14.57 -0.13
CA THR A 87 9.59 -13.81 -0.99
C THR A 87 10.66 -14.70 -1.60
N ASP A 88 11.08 -14.36 -2.82
CA ASP A 88 12.26 -14.94 -3.45
C ASP A 88 13.42 -13.92 -3.51
N GLY A 89 13.30 -12.80 -2.80
CA GLY A 89 14.26 -11.70 -2.79
C GLY A 89 13.95 -10.62 -3.81
N ARG A 90 13.08 -10.88 -4.78
CA ARG A 90 12.64 -9.94 -5.81
C ARG A 90 11.14 -9.69 -5.79
N ARG A 91 10.37 -10.74 -5.62
CA ARG A 91 8.91 -10.70 -5.43
C ARG A 91 8.61 -10.80 -3.94
N PHE A 92 7.68 -9.97 -3.46
CA PHE A 92 7.22 -9.96 -2.08
C PHE A 92 5.70 -10.04 -2.06
N LEU A 93 5.18 -11.04 -1.37
CA LEU A 93 3.74 -11.22 -1.17
C LEU A 93 3.41 -10.98 0.30
N PHE A 94 2.43 -10.09 0.53
CA PHE A 94 2.00 -9.68 1.86
C PHE A 94 0.54 -10.04 2.10
N SER A 95 0.23 -10.36 3.35
CA SER A 95 -1.10 -10.22 3.92
C SER A 95 -1.22 -8.78 4.44
N VAL A 96 -2.34 -8.13 4.19
CA VAL A 96 -2.58 -6.76 4.64
C VAL A 96 -3.90 -6.67 5.38
N GLU A 97 -3.92 -5.84 6.42
CA GLU A 97 -5.08 -5.60 7.27
C GLU A 97 -5.09 -4.15 7.71
N ALA A 98 -6.27 -3.62 7.99
CA ALA A 98 -6.39 -2.28 8.58
C ALA A 98 -7.57 -2.23 9.53
N TRP A 99 -7.46 -1.36 10.52
CA TRP A 99 -8.46 -1.13 11.57
C TRP A 99 -8.60 0.36 11.84
N ASP A 100 -9.79 0.77 12.27
CA ASP A 100 -9.96 2.00 13.03
C ASP A 100 -10.17 1.66 14.50
N ALA A 101 -10.57 2.63 15.32
CA ALA A 101 -10.74 2.38 16.77
C ALA A 101 -11.90 1.43 17.11
N LYS A 102 -12.80 1.19 16.17
CA LYS A 102 -14.02 0.39 16.39
C LYS A 102 -14.02 -0.90 15.59
N ASP A 103 -13.52 -0.90 14.37
CA ASP A 103 -13.72 -1.99 13.42
C ASP A 103 -12.45 -2.37 12.71
N LYS A 104 -12.41 -3.61 12.23
CA LYS A 104 -11.51 -4.00 11.14
C LYS A 104 -12.10 -3.42 9.86
N ILE A 105 -11.32 -2.59 9.15
CA ILE A 105 -11.81 -1.85 7.98
C ILE A 105 -11.33 -2.42 6.66
N ALA A 106 -10.27 -3.23 6.67
CA ALA A 106 -9.76 -3.84 5.45
C ALA A 106 -9.02 -5.14 5.72
N GLU A 107 -9.03 -6.01 4.72
CA GLU A 107 -8.18 -7.21 4.68
C GLU A 107 -7.93 -7.60 3.24
N GLY A 108 -6.79 -8.23 2.98
CA GLY A 108 -6.44 -8.66 1.64
C GLY A 108 -5.00 -9.09 1.50
N ARG A 109 -4.53 -9.00 0.26
CA ARG A 109 -3.17 -9.39 -0.12
C ARG A 109 -2.61 -8.36 -1.09
N HIS A 110 -1.28 -8.20 -1.05
CA HIS A 110 -0.57 -7.25 -1.90
C HIS A 110 0.77 -7.85 -2.34
N GLU A 111 1.07 -7.67 -3.62
CA GLU A 111 2.34 -8.12 -4.20
C GLU A 111 3.15 -6.92 -4.67
N ARG A 112 4.45 -6.94 -4.38
CA ARG A 112 5.40 -5.94 -4.86
C ARG A 112 6.61 -6.62 -5.45
N PHE A 113 7.23 -5.95 -6.43
CA PHE A 113 8.48 -6.39 -7.04
C PHE A 113 9.56 -5.34 -6.87
N VAL A 114 10.78 -5.80 -6.62
CA VAL A 114 11.96 -4.95 -6.60
C VAL A 114 12.34 -4.57 -8.03
N ILE A 115 12.56 -3.28 -8.23
CA ILE A 115 13.12 -2.70 -9.45
C ILE A 115 14.56 -2.30 -9.11
N PRO A 116 15.58 -3.05 -9.58
CA PRO A 116 16.97 -2.82 -9.17
C PRO A 116 17.53 -1.48 -9.63
N ASP A 117 17.03 -0.97 -10.76
CA ASP A 117 17.51 0.28 -11.37
C ASP A 117 16.31 1.12 -11.79
N LEU A 118 15.93 2.06 -10.91
CA LEU A 118 14.78 2.93 -11.14
C LEU A 118 14.94 3.78 -12.42
N ALA A 119 16.13 4.33 -12.64
CA ALA A 119 16.35 5.20 -13.80
C ALA A 119 16.12 4.43 -15.11
N ARG A 120 16.61 3.22 -15.21
CA ARG A 120 16.42 2.36 -16.38
C ARG A 120 14.97 1.96 -16.56
N PHE A 121 14.30 1.62 -15.47
CA PHE A 121 12.86 1.30 -15.47
C PHE A 121 12.03 2.46 -16.01
N LEU A 122 12.30 3.69 -15.53
CA LEU A 122 11.60 4.90 -15.98
C LEU A 122 11.90 5.22 -17.45
N GLU A 123 13.13 5.03 -17.89
CA GLU A 123 13.51 5.23 -19.29
C GLU A 123 12.69 4.33 -20.22
N ARG A 124 12.54 3.06 -19.86
CA ARG A 124 11.74 2.11 -20.64
C ARG A 124 10.26 2.48 -20.66
N ALA A 125 9.72 2.92 -19.53
CA ALA A 125 8.32 3.35 -19.44
C ALA A 125 8.08 4.61 -20.27
N MET A 126 9.02 5.57 -20.25
CA MET A 126 8.92 6.81 -21.02
C MET A 126 8.94 6.56 -22.53
N LYS A 127 9.68 5.57 -22.99
CA LYS A 127 9.71 5.20 -24.42
C LYS A 127 8.34 4.78 -24.94
N LYS A 128 7.51 4.17 -24.12
CA LYS A 128 6.11 3.79 -24.50
C LYS A 128 5.25 5.01 -24.79
N GLY A 129 5.53 6.14 -24.16
CA GLY A 129 4.81 7.39 -24.37
C GLY A 129 5.26 8.17 -25.61
N GLN A 130 6.34 7.76 -26.29
CA GLN A 130 6.83 8.40 -27.49
C GLN A 130 6.14 7.78 -28.70
N ALA A 131 5.55 8.63 -29.53
CA ALA A 131 4.85 8.23 -30.75
C ALA A 131 5.84 7.83 -31.85
#